data_7c70e0430a17cfd02ef1e81af31fe231
#
_entry.id   7c70e0430a17cfd02ef1e81af31fe231
#
_cell.length_a   1.000
_cell.length_b   1.000
_cell.length_c   1.000
_cell.angle_alpha   90.00
_cell.angle_beta   90.00
_cell.angle_gamma   90.00
#
_symmetry.space_group_name_H-M   'P 1'
#
loop_
_entity.id
_entity.type
_entity.pdbx_description
1 polymer ?
#
loop_
_entity_poly.entity_id
_entity_poly.type
_entity_poly.pdbx_seq_one_letter_code
_entity_poly.pdbx_strand_id
1 'polypeptide(L)'
;MTLEQLRIFVSVAERAHMTRAAEALNITQSAASAAIAALESRHGVRLFDRVGRGLALSEAGRAFLPEARAVLVRAEAAAQALDDLAGLRRGALAIGASQ
;
A
#
# COMPACT_ATOMS: atom_id res chain seq x y z
N MET A 1 -0.13 5.22 10.68
CA MET A 1 0.21 4.68 9.36
C MET A 1 -0.81 3.62 8.99
N THR A 2 -1.40 3.73 7.81
CA THR A 2 -2.42 2.79 7.35
C THR A 2 -1.92 2.04 6.13
N LEU A 3 -2.53 0.89 5.83
CA LEU A 3 -2.19 0.13 4.62
C LEU A 3 -2.48 0.95 3.36
N GLU A 4 -3.53 1.76 3.38
CA GLU A 4 -3.86 2.64 2.27
C GLU A 4 -2.75 3.66 2.02
N GLN A 5 -2.21 4.26 3.08
CA GLN A 5 -1.09 5.19 2.96
C GLN A 5 0.13 4.51 2.36
N LEU A 6 0.39 3.25 2.76
CA LEU A 6 1.51 2.48 2.21
C LEU A 6 1.31 2.15 0.74
N ARG A 7 0.09 1.80 0.33
CA ARG A 7 -0.22 1.55 -1.08
C ARG A 7 0.00 2.80 -1.92
N ILE A 8 -0.45 3.94 -1.41
CA ILE A 8 -0.26 5.23 -2.08
C ILE A 8 1.22 5.55 -2.19
N PHE A 9 1.97 5.40 -1.09
CA PHE A 9 3.41 5.65 -1.09
C PHE A 9 4.14 4.80 -2.14
N VAL A 10 3.87 3.50 -2.16
CA VAL A 10 4.51 2.59 -3.13
C VAL A 10 4.14 2.97 -4.57
N SER A 11 2.88 3.30 -4.81
CA SER A 11 2.43 3.71 -6.15
C SER A 11 3.15 4.97 -6.63
N VAL A 12 3.28 5.97 -5.75
CA VAL A 12 4.00 7.21 -6.09
C VAL A 12 5.48 6.93 -6.31
N ALA A 13 6.07 6.08 -5.48
CA ALA A 13 7.49 5.72 -5.61
C ALA A 13 7.76 5.04 -6.95
N GLU A 14 6.90 4.11 -7.37
CA GLU A 14 7.09 3.37 -8.61
C GLU A 14 6.88 4.21 -9.85
N ARG A 15 5.96 5.16 -9.81
CA ARG A 15 5.58 5.97 -10.97
C ARG A 15 6.29 7.31 -11.02
N ALA A 16 6.86 7.75 -9.92
CA ALA A 16 7.55 9.03 -9.79
C ALA A 16 6.65 10.21 -10.22
N HIS A 17 5.34 10.07 -10.03
CA HIS A 17 4.36 11.04 -10.49
C HIS A 17 3.06 10.89 -9.69
N MET A 18 2.67 11.97 -9.00
CA MET A 18 1.53 11.92 -8.07
C MET A 18 0.22 11.61 -8.78
N THR A 19 -0.06 12.27 -9.89
CA THR A 19 -1.32 12.09 -10.60
C THR A 19 -1.45 10.67 -11.16
N ARG A 20 -0.39 10.16 -11.78
CA ARG A 20 -0.40 8.80 -12.34
C ARG A 20 -0.56 7.75 -11.26
N ALA A 21 0.08 7.97 -10.12
CA ALA A 21 -0.05 7.06 -8.98
C ALA A 21 -1.49 7.02 -8.46
N ALA A 22 -2.12 8.19 -8.35
CA ALA A 22 -3.50 8.31 -7.91
C ALA A 22 -4.44 7.61 -8.89
N GLU A 23 -4.25 7.83 -10.19
CA GLU A 23 -5.05 7.17 -11.23
C GLU A 23 -4.95 5.66 -11.15
N ALA A 24 -3.73 5.14 -10.94
CA ALA A 24 -3.52 3.70 -10.81
C ALA A 24 -4.26 3.08 -9.64
N LEU A 25 -4.50 3.85 -8.59
CA LEU A 25 -5.22 3.40 -7.40
C LEU A 25 -6.69 3.84 -7.41
N ASN A 26 -7.12 4.49 -8.47
CA ASN A 26 -8.50 4.95 -8.64
C ASN A 26 -8.93 5.93 -7.54
N ILE A 27 -8.02 6.83 -7.17
CA ILE A 27 -8.26 7.90 -6.19
C ILE A 27 -7.89 9.24 -6.81
N THR A 28 -8.27 10.33 -6.17
CA THR A 28 -7.92 11.66 -6.65
C THR A 28 -6.46 11.99 -6.31
N GLN A 29 -5.87 12.89 -7.08
CA GLN A 29 -4.53 13.38 -6.81
C GLN A 29 -4.46 14.07 -5.44
N SER A 30 -5.52 14.80 -5.07
CA SER A 30 -5.60 15.44 -3.75
C SER A 30 -5.56 14.41 -2.62
N ALA A 31 -6.26 13.28 -2.78
CA ALA A 31 -6.26 12.22 -1.78
C ALA A 31 -4.87 11.59 -1.66
N ALA A 32 -4.21 11.35 -2.78
CA ALA A 32 -2.86 10.79 -2.78
C ALA A 32 -1.87 11.75 -2.09
N SER A 33 -1.92 13.03 -2.44
CA SER A 33 -1.05 14.04 -1.84
C SER A 33 -1.29 14.16 -0.33
N ALA A 34 -2.55 14.13 0.09
CA ALA A 34 -2.90 14.22 1.51
C ALA A 34 -2.38 13.02 2.29
N ALA A 35 -2.48 11.82 1.71
CA ALA A 35 -1.98 10.60 2.35
C ALA A 35 -0.47 10.63 2.55
N ILE A 36 0.27 11.07 1.54
CA ILE A 36 1.74 11.21 1.63
C ILE A 36 2.09 12.27 2.69
N ALA A 37 1.42 13.43 2.65
CA ALA A 37 1.67 14.50 3.60
C ALA A 37 1.40 14.06 5.04
N ALA A 38 0.34 13.30 5.27
CA ALA A 38 0.00 12.77 6.59
C ALA A 38 1.07 11.80 7.09
N LEU A 39 1.55 10.93 6.22
CA LEU A 39 2.59 9.97 6.54
C LEU A 39 3.90 10.68 6.91
N GLU A 40 4.30 11.65 6.09
CA GLU A 40 5.49 12.46 6.35
C GLU A 40 5.40 13.26 7.63
N SER A 41 4.25 13.91 7.85
CA SER A 41 4.02 14.75 9.02
C SER A 41 4.04 13.97 10.31
N ARG A 42 3.40 12.79 10.32
CA ARG A 42 3.35 11.95 11.51
C ARG A 42 4.74 11.51 11.97
N HIS A 43 5.64 11.24 11.04
CA HIS A 43 6.96 10.70 11.36
C HIS A 43 8.09 11.72 11.25
N GLY A 44 7.76 12.95 10.84
CA GLY A 44 8.75 14.03 10.74
C GLY A 44 9.83 13.77 9.70
N VAL A 45 9.49 13.11 8.61
CA VAL A 45 10.43 12.80 7.51
C VAL A 45 9.82 13.22 6.19
N ARG A 46 10.68 13.54 5.24
CA ARG A 46 10.29 13.79 3.86
C ARG A 46 10.62 12.55 3.05
N LEU A 47 9.63 11.99 2.36
CA LEU A 47 9.80 10.76 1.59
C LEU A 47 10.10 11.01 0.12
N PHE A 48 9.70 12.17 -0.40
CA PHE A 48 9.89 12.55 -1.81
C PHE A 48 10.51 13.93 -1.94
N ASP A 49 11.35 14.08 -2.96
CA ASP A 49 11.88 15.37 -3.38
C ASP A 49 11.29 15.71 -4.75
N ARG A 50 11.12 16.99 -5.02
CA ARG A 50 10.70 17.42 -6.34
C ARG A 50 11.89 17.49 -7.27
N VAL A 51 11.76 16.86 -8.45
CA VAL A 51 12.79 16.87 -9.49
C VAL A 51 12.09 17.23 -10.80
N GLY A 52 12.32 18.43 -11.29
CA GLY A 52 11.62 18.94 -12.47
C GLY A 52 10.13 18.95 -12.21
N ARG A 53 9.36 18.26 -13.04
CA ARG A 53 7.90 18.14 -12.93
C ARG A 53 7.47 16.87 -12.21
N GLY A 54 8.41 16.03 -11.85
CA GLY A 54 8.12 14.77 -11.20
C GLY A 54 8.59 14.73 -9.77
N LEU A 55 8.63 13.54 -9.24
CA LEU A 55 9.06 13.26 -7.88
C LEU A 55 10.15 12.20 -7.91
N ALA A 56 11.07 12.30 -6.96
CA ALA A 56 12.06 11.26 -6.73
C ALA A 56 12.03 10.91 -5.25
N LEU A 57 12.34 9.67 -4.91
CA LEU A 57 12.46 9.28 -3.52
C LEU A 57 13.60 10.04 -2.86
N SER A 58 13.35 10.57 -1.67
CA SER A 58 14.41 11.08 -0.80
C SER A 58 15.23 9.91 -0.28
N GLU A 59 16.30 10.18 0.46
CA GLU A 59 17.06 9.14 1.14
C GLU A 59 16.15 8.33 2.08
N ALA A 60 15.31 9.03 2.86
CA ALA A 60 14.36 8.37 3.75
C ALA A 60 13.35 7.55 2.96
N GLY A 61 12.87 8.05 1.83
CA GLY A 61 11.95 7.32 0.97
C GLY A 61 12.55 6.04 0.41
N ARG A 62 13.82 6.09 0.01
CA ARG A 62 14.53 4.90 -0.49
C ARG A 62 14.70 3.85 0.62
N ALA A 63 14.97 4.29 1.84
CA ALA A 63 15.08 3.38 2.98
C ALA A 63 13.71 2.79 3.36
N PHE A 64 12.66 3.57 3.23
CA PHE A 64 11.31 3.15 3.63
C PHE A 64 10.63 2.24 2.61
N LEU A 65 10.92 2.39 1.33
CA LEU A 65 10.22 1.66 0.28
C LEU A 65 10.22 0.13 0.47
N PRO A 66 11.37 -0.51 0.76
CA PRO A 66 11.34 -1.96 0.99
C PRO A 66 10.51 -2.34 2.22
N GLU A 67 10.50 -1.50 3.25
CA GLU A 67 9.68 -1.73 4.44
C GLU A 67 8.19 -1.65 4.11
N ALA A 68 7.79 -0.64 3.35
CA ALA A 68 6.40 -0.49 2.92
C ALA A 68 5.94 -1.68 2.08
N ARG A 69 6.78 -2.12 1.14
CA ARG A 69 6.48 -3.28 0.31
C ARG A 69 6.33 -4.55 1.14
N ALA A 70 7.20 -4.75 2.12
CA ALA A 70 7.17 -5.92 3.00
C ALA A 70 5.87 -5.97 3.80
N VAL A 71 5.42 -4.83 4.33
CA VAL A 71 4.16 -4.75 5.07
C VAL A 71 2.99 -5.11 4.15
N LEU A 72 2.96 -4.58 2.94
CA LEU A 72 1.87 -4.86 2.00
C LEU A 72 1.82 -6.33 1.60
N VAL A 73 2.97 -6.94 1.33
CA VAL A 73 3.06 -8.37 1.02
C VAL A 73 2.56 -9.19 2.21
N ARG A 74 2.97 -8.82 3.41
CA ARG A 74 2.57 -9.54 4.62
C ARG A 74 1.08 -9.39 4.92
N ALA A 75 0.52 -8.20 4.68
CA ALA A 75 -0.91 -7.96 4.85
C ALA A 75 -1.72 -8.82 3.87
N GLU A 76 -1.27 -8.93 2.63
CA GLU A 76 -1.93 -9.76 1.63
C GLU A 76 -1.85 -11.24 2.00
N ALA A 77 -0.70 -11.69 2.51
CA ALA A 77 -0.54 -13.06 3.00
C ALA A 77 -1.50 -13.36 4.16
N ALA A 78 -1.69 -12.39 5.05
CA ALA A 78 -2.63 -12.53 6.17
C ALA A 78 -4.07 -12.64 5.67
N ALA A 79 -4.45 -11.83 4.70
CA ALA A 79 -5.78 -11.90 4.08
C ALA A 79 -6.00 -13.25 3.41
N GLN A 80 -4.97 -13.73 2.68
CA GLN A 80 -5.03 -15.05 2.03
C GLN A 80 -5.19 -16.18 3.07
N ALA A 81 -4.52 -16.06 4.21
CA ALA A 81 -4.67 -17.04 5.29
C ALA A 81 -6.12 -17.12 5.79
N LEU A 82 -6.78 -15.96 5.92
CA LEU A 82 -8.19 -15.94 6.30
C LEU A 82 -9.08 -16.57 5.23
N ASP A 83 -8.80 -16.30 3.96
CA ASP A 83 -9.55 -16.88 2.85
C ASP A 83 -9.39 -18.41 2.84
N ASP A 84 -8.18 -18.89 3.09
CA ASP A 84 -7.90 -20.34 3.16
C ASP A 84 -8.65 -20.98 4.33
N LEU A 85 -8.68 -20.33 5.49
CA LEU A 85 -9.41 -20.82 6.65
C LEU A 85 -10.93 -20.84 6.39
N ALA A 86 -11.46 -19.81 5.75
CA ALA A 86 -12.86 -19.76 5.36
C ALA A 86 -13.20 -20.86 4.36
N GLY A 87 -12.32 -21.09 3.37
CA GLY A 87 -12.48 -22.16 2.41
C GLY A 87 -12.48 -23.54 3.06
N LEU A 88 -11.59 -23.76 4.02
CA LEU A 88 -11.52 -25.01 4.77
C LEU A 88 -12.80 -25.26 5.56
N ARG A 89 -13.33 -24.24 6.21
CA ARG A 89 -14.60 -24.35 6.96
C ARG A 89 -15.76 -24.71 6.04
N ARG A 90 -15.84 -24.04 4.89
CA ARG A 90 -16.88 -24.34 3.89
C ARG A 90 -16.75 -25.76 3.36
N GLY A 91 -15.51 -26.21 3.11
CA GLY A 91 -15.24 -27.57 2.68
C GLY A 91 -15.68 -28.62 3.72
N ALA A 92 -15.37 -28.36 5.00
CA ALA A 92 -15.77 -29.24 6.09
C ALA A 92 -17.30 -29.34 6.21
N LEU A 93 -18.01 -28.21 6.08
CA LEU A 93 -19.46 -28.19 6.11
C LEU A 93 -20.06 -28.94 4.92
N ALA A 94 -19.47 -28.80 3.74
CA ALA A 94 -19.94 -29.50 2.55
C ALA A 94 -19.77 -31.00 2.69
N ILE A 95 -18.66 -31.47 3.25
CA ILE A 95 -18.42 -32.90 3.51
C ILE A 95 -19.45 -33.42 4.50
N GLY A 96 -19.69 -32.68 5.60
CA GLY A 96 -20.69 -33.04 6.57
C GLY A 96 -22.08 -33.15 5.96
N ALA A 97 -22.44 -32.24 5.10
CA ALA A 97 -23.74 -32.24 4.43
C ALA A 97 -23.93 -33.41 3.48
N SER A 98 -22.84 -33.91 2.89
CA SER A 98 -22.91 -34.99 1.91
C SER A 98 -22.99 -36.38 2.58
N GLN A 99 -22.78 -36.45 3.86
CA GLN A 99 -22.87 -37.69 4.61
C GLN A 99 -24.26 -37.90 5.15
#